data_30275af16819d4a6b29b7022d6b4fd01
#
_entry.id   30275af16819d4a6b29b7022d6b4fd01
#
_cell.length_a   1.000
_cell.length_b   1.000
_cell.length_c   1.000
_cell.angle_alpha   90.00
_cell.angle_beta   90.00
_cell.angle_gamma   90.00
#
_symmetry.space_group_name_H-M   'P 1'
#
loop_
_entity.id
_entity.type
_entity.pdbx_description
1 polymer ?
#
loop_
_entity_poly.entity_id
_entity_poly.type
_entity_poly.pdbx_seq_one_letter_code
_entity_poly.pdbx_strand_id
1 'polypeptide(L)'
;CCSAKYRELWLVCERGNDARDNGYWFYRYLKEKHPEINARYVIEADSADRAKIEALGGMVPRGSFSHYLAYYCADFLVGTHVQPCAPDLILFYHLAGKGIRARGKQVFLQHGIIKDEMEWLHRKNMYMDLFVCGAKPEYEYIRDTFGYSEHVPQYVGLARFDNLIRAERKEKMILVMPTWRGSKSWPTAARPLCCWSTICASSMTATR
;
A
#
# COMPACT_ATOMS: atom_id res chain seq x y z
N CYS A 1 8.35 10.56 -22.13
CA CYS A 1 6.94 10.80 -22.45
C CYS A 1 6.71 12.26 -22.79
N CYS A 2 6.28 12.54 -24.04
CA CYS A 2 6.09 13.92 -24.51
C CYS A 2 4.75 14.54 -24.08
N SER A 3 3.79 13.75 -23.58
CA SER A 3 2.49 14.24 -23.16
C SER A 3 2.57 14.87 -21.76
N ALA A 4 2.00 16.07 -21.61
CA ALA A 4 1.87 16.75 -20.31
C ALA A 4 1.19 15.87 -19.25
N LYS A 5 0.26 14.98 -19.69
CA LYS A 5 -0.44 14.00 -18.84
C LYS A 5 0.51 13.10 -18.04
N TYR A 6 1.69 12.78 -18.56
CA TYR A 6 2.64 11.82 -17.99
C TYR A 6 3.96 12.48 -17.53
N ARG A 7 4.05 13.82 -17.60
CA ARG A 7 5.24 14.55 -17.14
C ARG A 7 5.24 14.60 -15.61
N GLU A 8 6.39 14.29 -15.02
CA GLU A 8 6.59 14.31 -13.56
C GLU A 8 5.53 13.50 -12.81
N LEU A 9 5.12 12.37 -13.40
CA LEU A 9 4.01 11.58 -12.91
C LEU A 9 4.39 10.77 -11.67
N TRP A 10 3.58 10.90 -10.63
CA TRP A 10 3.56 10.03 -9.46
C TRP A 10 2.40 9.03 -9.60
N LEU A 11 2.73 7.78 -9.86
CA LEU A 11 1.73 6.71 -10.00
C LEU A 11 1.59 5.98 -8.68
N VAL A 12 0.41 6.07 -8.08
CA VAL A 12 0.12 5.47 -6.77
C VAL A 12 -0.77 4.25 -6.94
N CYS A 13 -0.50 3.18 -6.19
CA CYS A 13 -1.31 1.98 -6.18
C CYS A 13 -1.18 1.23 -4.85
N GLU A 14 -2.26 0.56 -4.46
CA GLU A 14 -2.25 -0.44 -3.38
C GLU A 14 -2.31 -1.84 -3.99
N ARG A 15 -3.33 -2.64 -3.68
CA ARG A 15 -3.55 -3.95 -4.31
C ARG A 15 -4.15 -3.86 -5.70
N GLY A 16 -4.74 -2.73 -6.04
CA GLY A 16 -5.46 -2.48 -7.28
C GLY A 16 -6.98 -2.60 -7.13
N ASN A 17 -7.46 -3.46 -6.26
CA ASN A 17 -8.90 -3.69 -6.02
C ASN A 17 -9.48 -2.83 -4.89
N ASP A 18 -8.66 -2.16 -4.10
CA ASP A 18 -9.09 -1.30 -2.99
C ASP A 18 -8.24 -0.02 -2.88
N ALA A 19 -8.71 0.92 -2.07
CA ALA A 19 -8.04 2.18 -1.76
C ALA A 19 -8.36 2.55 -0.30
N ARG A 20 -7.69 1.89 0.66
CA ARG A 20 -8.00 1.99 2.11
C ARG A 20 -6.78 2.05 2.99
N ASP A 21 -5.60 1.85 2.42
CA ASP A 21 -4.32 1.76 3.12
C ASP A 21 -3.48 3.04 2.90
N ASN A 22 -2.20 2.97 3.22
CA ASN A 22 -1.25 4.07 3.14
C ASN A 22 -1.21 4.76 1.76
N GLY A 23 -1.40 4.00 0.67
CA GLY A 23 -1.46 4.55 -0.67
C GLY A 23 -2.62 5.53 -0.88
N TYR A 24 -3.81 5.18 -0.40
CA TYR A 24 -4.97 6.06 -0.47
C TYR A 24 -4.76 7.34 0.35
N TRP A 25 -4.30 7.22 1.61
CA TRP A 25 -4.11 8.38 2.47
C TRP A 25 -3.00 9.30 1.95
N PHE A 26 -1.92 8.74 1.43
CA PHE A 26 -0.87 9.49 0.75
C PHE A 26 -1.38 10.20 -0.50
N TYR A 27 -2.13 9.47 -1.35
CA TYR A 27 -2.71 10.05 -2.56
C TYR A 27 -3.68 11.20 -2.26
N ARG A 28 -4.56 10.99 -1.28
CA ARG A 28 -5.48 12.03 -0.82
C ARG A 28 -4.73 13.26 -0.33
N TYR A 29 -3.68 13.07 0.48
CA TYR A 29 -2.84 14.16 0.94
C TYR A 29 -2.22 14.95 -0.22
N LEU A 30 -1.68 14.27 -1.23
CA LEU A 30 -1.15 14.92 -2.44
C LEU A 30 -2.23 15.76 -3.13
N LYS A 31 -3.44 15.22 -3.31
CA LYS A 31 -4.52 15.94 -3.99
C LYS A 31 -5.04 17.15 -3.22
N GLU A 32 -5.07 17.06 -1.89
CA GLU A 32 -5.59 18.13 -1.02
C GLU A 32 -4.55 19.21 -0.72
N LYS A 33 -3.27 18.86 -0.59
CA LYS A 33 -2.21 19.75 -0.12
C LYS A 33 -1.17 20.10 -1.16
N HIS A 34 -1.02 19.27 -2.18
CA HIS A 34 -0.03 19.39 -3.23
C HIS A 34 -0.66 19.18 -4.62
N PRO A 35 -1.70 19.97 -5.00
CA PRO A 35 -2.39 19.82 -6.28
C PRO A 35 -1.48 20.07 -7.49
N GLU A 36 -0.34 20.72 -7.30
CA GLU A 36 0.70 20.94 -8.31
C GLU A 36 1.40 19.63 -8.72
N ILE A 37 1.40 18.58 -7.85
CA ILE A 37 2.00 17.30 -8.16
C ILE A 37 1.05 16.51 -9.07
N ASN A 38 1.56 16.09 -10.22
CA ASN A 38 0.82 15.23 -11.15
C ASN A 38 0.72 13.80 -10.58
N ALA A 39 -0.16 13.60 -9.61
CA ALA A 39 -0.42 12.30 -9.01
C ALA A 39 -1.63 11.62 -9.65
N ARG A 40 -1.51 10.31 -9.93
CA ARG A 40 -2.58 9.45 -10.43
C ARG A 40 -2.65 8.17 -9.63
N TYR A 41 -3.85 7.64 -9.48
CA TYR A 41 -4.10 6.43 -8.70
C TYR A 41 -4.61 5.30 -9.60
N VAL A 42 -3.96 4.13 -9.48
CA VAL A 42 -4.35 2.92 -10.22
C VAL A 42 -5.36 2.13 -9.41
N ILE A 43 -6.52 1.87 -9.99
CA ILE A 43 -7.57 1.05 -9.37
C ILE A 43 -8.34 0.27 -10.43
N GLU A 44 -8.87 -0.90 -10.06
CA GLU A 44 -9.72 -1.71 -10.92
C GLU A 44 -11.05 -1.02 -11.22
N ALA A 45 -11.56 -1.26 -12.43
CA ALA A 45 -12.76 -0.57 -12.90
C ALA A 45 -14.02 -0.95 -12.12
N ASP A 46 -14.05 -2.15 -11.54
CA ASP A 46 -15.15 -2.71 -10.74
C ASP A 46 -14.93 -2.59 -9.22
N SER A 47 -13.86 -1.93 -8.79
CA SER A 47 -13.59 -1.70 -7.37
C SER A 47 -14.70 -0.91 -6.67
N ALA A 48 -15.10 -1.35 -5.49
CA ALA A 48 -16.04 -0.63 -4.63
C ALA A 48 -15.50 0.75 -4.18
N ASP A 49 -14.19 0.93 -4.18
CA ASP A 49 -13.53 2.18 -3.79
C ASP A 49 -13.26 3.13 -4.98
N ARG A 50 -13.67 2.74 -6.20
CA ARG A 50 -13.45 3.51 -7.42
C ARG A 50 -14.01 4.94 -7.32
N ALA A 51 -15.24 5.08 -6.87
CA ALA A 51 -15.92 6.38 -6.81
C ALA A 51 -15.16 7.40 -5.95
N LYS A 52 -14.54 6.97 -4.85
CA LYS A 52 -13.77 7.89 -4.00
C LYS A 52 -12.45 8.33 -4.63
N ILE A 53 -11.87 7.50 -5.49
CA ILE A 53 -10.67 7.89 -6.27
C ILE A 53 -11.06 8.82 -7.41
N GLU A 54 -12.19 8.56 -8.08
CA GLU A 54 -12.72 9.46 -9.11
C GLU A 54 -13.02 10.85 -8.56
N ALA A 55 -13.57 10.91 -7.35
CA ALA A 55 -13.85 12.19 -6.65
C ALA A 55 -12.58 13.01 -6.37
N LEU A 56 -11.45 12.36 -6.12
CA LEU A 56 -10.14 13.02 -5.97
C LEU A 56 -9.51 13.39 -7.32
N GLY A 57 -10.01 12.81 -8.42
CA GLY A 57 -9.47 12.99 -9.77
C GLY A 57 -8.21 12.17 -10.03
N GLY A 58 -7.83 12.02 -11.30
CA GLY A 58 -6.58 11.36 -11.67
C GLY A 58 -6.60 9.82 -11.60
N MET A 59 -7.76 9.19 -11.67
CA MET A 59 -7.89 7.74 -11.74
C MET A 59 -7.28 7.16 -13.02
N VAL A 60 -6.64 6.01 -12.88
CA VAL A 60 -6.13 5.18 -13.97
C VAL A 60 -6.71 3.78 -13.83
N PRO A 61 -7.53 3.31 -14.78
CA PRO A 61 -8.08 1.95 -14.73
C PRO A 61 -6.97 0.91 -14.85
N ARG A 62 -6.92 -0.02 -13.90
CA ARG A 62 -5.91 -1.10 -13.88
C ARG A 62 -6.00 -1.94 -15.16
N GLY A 63 -4.85 -2.31 -15.72
CA GLY A 63 -4.76 -3.11 -16.95
C GLY A 63 -5.10 -2.38 -18.24
N SER A 64 -5.56 -1.12 -18.20
CA SER A 64 -5.83 -0.33 -19.40
C SER A 64 -4.57 0.12 -20.12
N PHE A 65 -4.69 0.48 -21.40
CA PHE A 65 -3.57 1.08 -22.17
C PHE A 65 -2.99 2.31 -21.48
N SER A 66 -3.84 3.15 -20.89
CA SER A 66 -3.40 4.31 -20.11
C SER A 66 -2.59 3.92 -18.88
N HIS A 67 -2.85 2.73 -18.27
CA HIS A 67 -2.07 2.22 -17.16
C HIS A 67 -0.65 1.82 -17.61
N TYR A 68 -0.52 1.11 -18.74
CA TYR A 68 0.80 0.79 -19.30
C TYR A 68 1.61 2.05 -19.59
N LEU A 69 1.01 3.05 -20.24
CA LEU A 69 1.68 4.33 -20.48
C LEU A 69 2.07 5.02 -19.17
N ALA A 70 1.16 5.11 -18.20
CA ALA A 70 1.45 5.73 -16.92
C ALA A 70 2.61 5.03 -16.20
N TYR A 71 2.62 3.70 -16.17
CA TYR A 71 3.66 2.92 -15.51
C TYR A 71 5.05 3.15 -16.10
N TYR A 72 5.19 3.09 -17.43
CA TYR A 72 6.49 3.27 -18.07
C TYR A 72 6.94 4.73 -18.18
N CYS A 73 6.02 5.69 -18.04
CA CYS A 73 6.33 7.11 -18.08
C CYS A 73 6.48 7.75 -16.69
N ALA A 74 6.00 7.11 -15.63
CA ALA A 74 6.07 7.66 -14.29
C ALA A 74 7.52 7.94 -13.85
N ASP A 75 7.69 9.02 -13.09
CA ASP A 75 8.94 9.35 -12.41
C ASP A 75 8.98 8.73 -11.01
N PHE A 76 7.80 8.48 -10.41
CA PHE A 76 7.67 7.77 -9.15
C PHE A 76 6.59 6.68 -9.24
N LEU A 77 6.92 5.48 -8.78
CA LEU A 77 6.04 4.34 -8.64
C LEU A 77 5.84 4.08 -7.14
N VAL A 78 4.71 4.53 -6.62
CA VAL A 78 4.42 4.58 -5.19
C VAL A 78 3.43 3.51 -4.81
N GLY A 79 3.81 2.61 -3.91
CA GLY A 79 2.95 1.51 -3.56
C GLY A 79 3.08 0.99 -2.14
N THR A 80 2.05 0.28 -1.68
CA THR A 80 2.01 -0.34 -0.35
C THR A 80 2.42 -1.81 -0.38
N HIS A 81 2.49 -2.39 -1.57
CA HIS A 81 2.87 -3.77 -1.83
C HIS A 81 4.05 -3.79 -2.81
N VAL A 82 4.56 -4.98 -3.07
CA VAL A 82 5.63 -5.18 -4.06
C VAL A 82 5.06 -5.04 -5.46
N GLN A 83 5.64 -4.11 -6.23
CA GLN A 83 5.27 -3.84 -7.62
C GLN A 83 3.76 -3.64 -7.88
N PRO A 84 3.01 -2.96 -6.99
CA PRO A 84 1.55 -2.86 -7.13
C PRO A 84 1.16 -2.02 -8.35
N CYS A 85 2.03 -1.11 -8.77
CA CYS A 85 1.81 -0.26 -9.95
C CYS A 85 2.04 -1.00 -11.28
N ALA A 86 2.61 -2.21 -11.27
CA ALA A 86 2.82 -2.95 -12.52
C ALA A 86 1.48 -3.39 -13.12
N PRO A 87 1.22 -3.07 -14.41
CA PRO A 87 -0.03 -3.43 -15.06
C PRO A 87 -0.17 -4.94 -15.28
N ASP A 88 0.95 -5.62 -15.47
CA ASP A 88 1.06 -7.07 -15.66
C ASP A 88 2.37 -7.55 -15.03
N LEU A 89 2.26 -8.39 -13.99
CA LEU A 89 3.42 -8.92 -13.28
C LEU A 89 4.24 -9.93 -14.12
N ILE A 90 3.58 -10.71 -14.98
CA ILE A 90 4.28 -11.68 -15.84
C ILE A 90 5.15 -10.93 -16.84
N LEU A 91 4.56 -9.93 -17.50
CA LEU A 91 5.31 -9.06 -18.43
C LEU A 91 6.41 -8.29 -17.69
N PHE A 92 6.14 -7.79 -16.49
CA PHE A 92 7.13 -7.10 -15.65
C PHE A 92 8.36 -7.98 -15.42
N TYR A 93 8.20 -9.21 -14.91
CA TYR A 93 9.32 -10.10 -14.65
C TYR A 93 10.05 -10.55 -15.91
N HIS A 94 9.30 -10.76 -17.01
CA HIS A 94 9.88 -11.10 -18.30
C HIS A 94 10.77 -9.97 -18.85
N LEU A 95 10.30 -8.75 -18.79
CA LEU A 95 11.06 -7.57 -19.24
C LEU A 95 12.23 -7.27 -18.30
N ALA A 96 12.03 -7.40 -16.98
CA ALA A 96 13.11 -7.22 -16.01
C ALA A 96 14.24 -8.24 -16.21
N GLY A 97 13.92 -9.49 -16.55
CA GLY A 97 14.90 -10.52 -16.93
C GLY A 97 15.72 -10.17 -18.18
N LYS A 98 15.17 -9.32 -19.06
CA LYS A 98 15.86 -8.76 -20.24
C LYS A 98 16.54 -7.41 -19.98
N GLY A 99 16.61 -6.97 -18.71
CA GLY A 99 17.19 -5.67 -18.34
C GLY A 99 16.30 -4.46 -18.63
N ILE A 100 15.05 -4.68 -19.06
CA ILE A 100 14.09 -3.61 -19.33
C ILE A 100 13.30 -3.31 -18.07
N ARG A 101 13.45 -2.12 -17.49
CA ARG A 101 12.77 -1.69 -16.27
C ARG A 101 12.01 -0.39 -16.50
N ALA A 102 10.94 -0.19 -15.72
CA ALA A 102 10.34 1.13 -15.61
C ALA A 102 11.36 2.11 -15.02
N ARG A 103 11.37 3.33 -15.54
CA ARG A 103 12.34 4.37 -15.13
C ARG A 103 12.01 4.98 -13.78
N GLY A 104 10.76 4.85 -13.32
CA GLY A 104 10.27 5.49 -12.11
C GLY A 104 10.96 4.96 -10.85
N LYS A 105 11.23 5.89 -9.93
CA LYS A 105 11.75 5.57 -8.60
C LYS A 105 10.73 4.75 -7.83
N GLN A 106 11.18 3.67 -7.22
CA GLN A 106 10.33 2.75 -6.46
C GLN A 106 10.18 3.23 -5.02
N VAL A 107 8.97 3.64 -4.66
CA VAL A 107 8.63 4.10 -3.30
C VAL A 107 7.72 3.09 -2.63
N PHE A 108 8.18 2.49 -1.55
CA PHE A 108 7.44 1.49 -0.79
C PHE A 108 6.88 2.10 0.49
N LEU A 109 5.56 2.36 0.50
CA LEU A 109 4.85 2.99 1.63
C LEU A 109 4.51 2.01 2.76
N GLN A 110 4.75 0.70 2.55
CA GLN A 110 4.34 -0.33 3.48
C GLN A 110 2.81 -0.48 3.64
N HIS A 111 2.40 -1.61 4.16
CA HIS A 111 1.01 -1.89 4.55
C HIS A 111 0.92 -2.40 5.99
N GLY A 112 2.03 -2.60 6.68
CA GLY A 112 2.12 -3.07 8.05
C GLY A 112 3.53 -2.93 8.58
N ILE A 113 3.72 -3.07 9.90
CA ILE A 113 5.04 -3.03 10.53
C ILE A 113 5.68 -4.41 10.44
N ILE A 114 6.90 -4.45 9.90
CA ILE A 114 7.69 -5.67 9.76
C ILE A 114 8.42 -5.93 11.07
N LYS A 115 8.23 -7.13 11.61
CA LYS A 115 8.97 -7.63 12.79
C LYS A 115 9.66 -8.97 12.54
N ASP A 116 9.28 -9.66 11.49
CA ASP A 116 9.78 -10.98 11.14
C ASP A 116 10.66 -10.90 9.88
N GLU A 117 11.55 -11.88 9.71
CA GLU A 117 12.40 -11.97 8.54
C GLU A 117 11.56 -12.12 7.26
N MET A 118 11.83 -11.26 6.28
CA MET A 118 11.18 -11.26 4.97
C MET A 118 12.24 -11.20 3.87
N GLU A 119 12.87 -12.35 3.58
CA GLU A 119 14.00 -12.45 2.66
C GLU A 119 13.73 -11.81 1.29
N TRP A 120 12.50 -11.88 0.81
CA TRP A 120 12.09 -11.31 -0.48
C TRP A 120 12.08 -9.77 -0.51
N LEU A 121 12.09 -9.10 0.65
CA LEU A 121 12.22 -7.64 0.76
C LEU A 121 13.69 -7.17 0.84
N HIS A 122 14.64 -8.07 0.99
CA HIS A 122 16.05 -7.69 1.01
C HIS A 122 16.47 -7.05 -0.31
N ARG A 123 17.43 -6.12 -0.24
CA ARG A 123 17.99 -5.42 -1.41
C ARG A 123 18.48 -6.35 -2.52
N LYS A 124 18.97 -7.53 -2.17
CA LYS A 124 19.42 -8.55 -3.14
C LYS A 124 18.28 -9.08 -4.03
N ASN A 125 17.03 -9.07 -3.51
CA ASN A 125 15.84 -9.58 -4.19
C ASN A 125 14.92 -8.49 -4.69
N MET A 126 14.95 -7.30 -4.05
CA MET A 126 14.05 -6.20 -4.34
C MET A 126 14.79 -4.86 -4.38
N TYR A 127 14.53 -4.08 -5.42
CA TYR A 127 15.04 -2.73 -5.52
C TYR A 127 13.98 -1.72 -5.07
N MET A 128 14.38 -0.82 -4.17
CA MET A 128 13.57 0.32 -3.73
C MET A 128 14.47 1.55 -3.60
N ASP A 129 13.95 2.71 -3.96
CA ASP A 129 14.60 4.02 -3.77
C ASP A 129 14.22 4.63 -2.43
N LEU A 130 13.02 4.32 -1.93
CA LEU A 130 12.53 4.71 -0.61
C LEU A 130 11.74 3.56 0.01
N PHE A 131 12.07 3.23 1.25
CA PHE A 131 11.39 2.24 2.08
C PHE A 131 10.85 2.95 3.33
N VAL A 132 9.54 3.17 3.40
CA VAL A 132 8.89 3.80 4.55
C VAL A 132 8.77 2.81 5.70
N CYS A 133 9.20 3.20 6.90
CA CYS A 133 9.08 2.44 8.14
C CYS A 133 8.09 3.12 9.08
N GLY A 134 7.18 2.36 9.65
CA GLY A 134 6.12 2.83 10.53
C GLY A 134 6.52 2.90 12.00
N ALA A 135 7.61 2.23 12.39
CA ALA A 135 8.10 2.17 13.75
C ALA A 135 9.63 2.22 13.81
N LYS A 136 10.17 2.80 14.89
CA LYS A 136 11.62 2.93 15.05
C LYS A 136 12.34 1.57 15.09
N PRO A 137 11.86 0.55 15.82
CA PRO A 137 12.50 -0.78 15.80
C PRO A 137 12.50 -1.43 14.41
N GLU A 138 11.44 -1.23 13.62
CA GLU A 138 11.36 -1.69 12.23
C GLU A 138 12.43 -1.02 11.37
N TYR A 139 12.55 0.30 11.48
CA TYR A 139 13.56 1.07 10.75
C TYR A 139 14.98 0.57 11.05
N GLU A 140 15.32 0.41 12.35
CA GLU A 140 16.62 -0.09 12.77
C GLU A 140 16.89 -1.50 12.22
N TYR A 141 15.90 -2.39 12.31
CA TYR A 141 16.00 -3.75 11.78
C TYR A 141 16.21 -3.77 10.27
N ILE A 142 15.42 -3.02 9.50
CA ILE A 142 15.53 -2.97 8.03
C ILE A 142 16.86 -2.35 7.61
N ARG A 143 17.28 -1.25 8.22
CA ARG A 143 18.55 -0.57 7.96
C ARG A 143 19.74 -1.52 8.14
N ASP A 144 19.72 -2.28 9.24
CA ASP A 144 20.88 -3.08 9.66
C ASP A 144 20.94 -4.45 8.98
N THR A 145 19.79 -5.00 8.53
CA THR A 145 19.74 -6.40 8.06
C THR A 145 19.33 -6.58 6.59
N PHE A 146 18.55 -5.64 6.00
CA PHE A 146 17.99 -5.82 4.64
C PHE A 146 18.93 -5.41 3.50
N GLY A 147 20.11 -4.85 3.83
CA GLY A 147 21.17 -4.55 2.86
C GLY A 147 20.90 -3.33 1.97
N TYR A 148 19.94 -2.48 2.34
CA TYR A 148 19.72 -1.19 1.69
C TYR A 148 20.75 -0.15 2.12
N SER A 149 21.00 0.85 1.25
CA SER A 149 21.79 2.03 1.62
C SER A 149 21.06 2.82 2.70
N GLU A 150 21.81 3.50 3.58
CA GLU A 150 21.28 4.20 4.76
C GLU A 150 20.14 5.19 4.45
N HIS A 151 20.14 5.81 3.29
CA HIS A 151 19.12 6.77 2.87
C HIS A 151 17.82 6.13 2.33
N VAL A 152 17.78 4.81 2.10
CA VAL A 152 16.61 4.13 1.53
C VAL A 152 15.55 3.83 2.59
N PRO A 153 15.84 3.18 3.73
CA PRO A 153 14.89 3.08 4.82
C PRO A 153 14.70 4.45 5.48
N GLN A 154 13.45 4.84 5.71
CA GLN A 154 13.13 6.10 6.37
C GLN A 154 12.03 5.90 7.41
N TYR A 155 12.28 6.33 8.65
CA TYR A 155 11.30 6.31 9.72
C TYR A 155 10.47 7.60 9.70
N VAL A 156 9.33 7.55 9.01
CA VAL A 156 8.41 8.68 8.86
C VAL A 156 6.99 8.37 9.33
N GLY A 157 6.73 7.14 9.77
CA GLY A 157 5.38 6.69 10.12
C GLY A 157 4.60 6.22 8.89
N LEU A 158 3.39 5.72 9.12
CA LEU A 158 2.48 5.24 8.07
C LEU A 158 1.39 6.29 7.82
N ALA A 159 1.15 6.62 6.56
CA ALA A 159 0.21 7.68 6.16
C ALA A 159 -1.21 7.52 6.75
N ARG A 160 -1.69 6.28 6.92
CA ARG A 160 -3.00 6.00 7.53
C ARG A 160 -3.09 6.35 9.02
N PHE A 161 -1.96 6.48 9.73
CA PHE A 161 -1.96 6.80 11.16
C PHE A 161 -2.46 8.21 11.44
N ASP A 162 -2.30 9.15 10.51
CA ASP A 162 -2.83 10.51 10.65
C ASP A 162 -4.35 10.51 10.83
N ASN A 163 -5.05 9.58 10.15
CA ASN A 163 -6.48 9.41 10.30
C ASN A 163 -6.87 8.84 11.67
N LEU A 164 -6.05 7.97 12.25
CA LEU A 164 -6.30 7.42 13.58
C LEU A 164 -6.13 8.47 14.68
N ILE A 165 -5.15 9.36 14.54
CA ILE A 165 -4.91 10.47 15.49
C ILE A 165 -6.09 11.44 15.51
N ARG A 166 -6.72 11.67 14.36
CA ARG A 166 -7.86 12.60 14.22
C ARG A 166 -9.20 11.99 14.60
N ALA A 167 -9.26 10.68 14.81
CA ALA A 167 -10.51 10.01 15.16
C ALA A 167 -10.93 10.35 16.59
N GLU A 168 -12.08 10.99 16.74
CA GLU A 168 -12.71 11.19 18.05
C GLU A 168 -13.21 9.85 18.61
N ARG A 169 -12.80 9.53 19.84
CA ARG A 169 -13.33 8.37 20.56
C ARG A 169 -14.71 8.70 21.11
N LYS A 170 -15.74 8.11 20.53
CA LYS A 170 -17.13 8.31 20.99
C LYS A 170 -17.61 7.27 22.00
N GLU A 171 -16.96 6.11 22.06
CA GLU A 171 -17.42 4.97 22.88
C GLU A 171 -16.25 4.27 23.56
N LYS A 172 -16.55 3.63 24.70
CA LYS A 172 -15.63 2.69 25.34
C LYS A 172 -15.73 1.37 24.57
N MET A 173 -14.66 0.97 23.91
CA MET A 173 -14.61 -0.23 23.08
C MET A 173 -13.40 -1.08 23.40
N ILE A 174 -13.63 -2.39 23.48
CA ILE A 174 -12.54 -3.38 23.54
C ILE A 174 -12.42 -4.00 22.15
N LEU A 175 -11.30 -3.77 21.49
CA LEU A 175 -11.01 -4.36 20.19
C LEU A 175 -10.16 -5.62 20.36
N VAL A 176 -10.73 -6.78 20.01
CA VAL A 176 -10.01 -8.06 20.02
C VAL A 176 -9.59 -8.37 18.56
N MET A 177 -8.30 -8.31 18.30
CA MET A 177 -7.72 -8.58 16.97
C MET A 177 -6.65 -9.68 17.06
N PRO A 178 -7.04 -10.96 17.12
CA PRO A 178 -6.06 -12.02 17.07
C PRO A 178 -5.35 -12.06 15.72
N THR A 179 -4.05 -12.34 15.72
CA THR A 179 -3.29 -12.56 14.48
C THR A 179 -3.92 -13.72 13.70
N TRP A 180 -4.12 -13.53 12.39
CA TRP A 180 -4.56 -14.61 11.53
C TRP A 180 -3.53 -15.74 11.52
N ARG A 181 -3.99 -16.99 11.51
CA ARG A 181 -3.13 -18.17 11.48
C ARG A 181 -3.48 -18.98 10.24
N GLY A 182 -2.46 -19.51 9.58
CA GLY A 182 -2.67 -20.38 8.42
C GLY A 182 -3.49 -21.62 8.80
N SER A 183 -4.33 -22.11 7.90
CA SER A 183 -5.27 -23.21 8.09
C SER A 183 -4.67 -24.54 8.56
N LYS A 184 -3.34 -24.67 8.50
CA LYS A 184 -2.62 -25.88 8.92
C LYS A 184 -2.52 -26.09 10.45
N SER A 185 -2.90 -25.11 11.25
CA SER A 185 -2.75 -25.15 12.70
C SER A 185 -4.05 -25.32 13.49
N TRP A 186 -5.19 -25.53 12.82
CA TRP A 186 -6.47 -25.74 13.49
C TRP A 186 -6.89 -27.21 13.45
N PRO A 187 -7.26 -27.82 14.59
CA PRO A 187 -7.91 -29.13 14.60
C PRO A 187 -9.21 -29.05 13.77
N THR A 188 -9.49 -30.09 13.02
CA THR A 188 -10.63 -30.18 12.08
C THR A 188 -12.01 -29.96 12.73
N ALA A 189 -12.10 -29.96 14.06
CA ALA A 189 -13.34 -29.76 14.83
C ALA A 189 -13.70 -28.29 15.13
N ALA A 190 -12.80 -27.35 14.92
CA ALA A 190 -13.05 -25.92 15.16
C ALA A 190 -13.07 -25.19 13.80
N ARG A 191 -14.24 -25.13 13.15
CA ARG A 191 -14.42 -24.19 12.03
C ARG A 191 -14.18 -22.78 12.58
N PRO A 192 -13.24 -22.01 12.01
CA PRO A 192 -13.11 -20.61 12.40
C PRO A 192 -14.42 -19.91 12.05
N LEU A 193 -14.96 -19.18 13.00
CA LEU A 193 -16.04 -18.22 12.76
C LEU A 193 -15.48 -17.13 11.81
N CYS A 194 -15.45 -17.43 10.53
CA CYS A 194 -15.11 -16.47 9.48
C CYS A 194 -16.28 -15.55 9.19
N CYS A 195 -16.85 -14.94 10.20
CA CYS A 195 -17.84 -13.89 10.00
C CYS A 195 -17.56 -12.75 10.98
N TRP A 196 -16.68 -11.87 10.56
CA TRP A 196 -16.34 -10.63 11.28
C TRP A 196 -17.53 -9.67 11.42
N SER A 197 -18.67 -9.96 10.77
CA SER A 197 -19.87 -9.14 10.82
C SER A 197 -20.76 -9.37 12.04
N THR A 198 -20.51 -10.39 12.85
CA THR A 198 -21.45 -10.77 13.94
C THR A 198 -20.95 -10.46 15.34
N ILE A 199 -19.70 -10.04 15.52
CA ILE A 199 -19.14 -9.76 16.87
C ILE A 199 -19.35 -8.28 17.29
N CYS A 200 -19.76 -7.40 16.40
CA CYS A 200 -19.99 -5.99 16.73
C CYS A 200 -21.37 -5.65 17.30
N ALA A 201 -22.23 -6.60 17.60
CA ALA A 201 -23.62 -6.32 17.99
C ALA A 201 -24.07 -6.84 19.35
N SER A 202 -23.20 -7.21 20.26
CA SER A 202 -23.62 -7.41 21.67
C SER A 202 -23.16 -6.23 22.52
N SER A 203 -24.02 -5.22 22.62
CA SER A 203 -23.99 -4.24 23.69
C SER A 203 -24.09 -4.97 25.02
N MET A 204 -23.00 -5.07 25.76
CA MET A 204 -23.07 -5.38 27.18
C MET A 204 -23.68 -4.17 27.90
N THR A 205 -24.99 -4.15 28.05
CA THR A 205 -25.64 -3.39 29.11
C THR A 205 -25.25 -4.00 30.43
N ALA A 206 -24.20 -3.47 31.04
CA ALA A 206 -23.93 -3.70 32.44
C ALA A 206 -24.92 -2.88 33.25
N THR A 207 -26.01 -3.48 33.67
CA THR A 207 -26.79 -3.01 34.80
C THR A 207 -26.00 -3.30 36.10
N ARG A 208 -25.80 -2.24 36.86
CA ARG A 208 -25.31 -2.06 38.24
C ARG A 208 -24.75 -3.26 38.98
#